data_1038e0d077c586d9c8b077339d5509e5
#
_entry.id   1038e0d077c586d9c8b077339d5509e5
#
_cell.length_a   1.000
_cell.length_b   1.000
_cell.length_c   1.000
_cell.angle_alpha   90.00
_cell.angle_beta   90.00
_cell.angle_gamma   90.00
#
_symmetry.space_group_name_H-M   'P 1'
#
loop_
_entity.id
_entity.type
_entity.pdbx_description
1 polymer ?
#
loop_
_entity_poly.entity_id
_entity_poly.type
_entity_poly.pdbx_seq_one_letter_code
_entity_poly.pdbx_strand_id
1 'polypeptide(L)'
;PLEVTHYEDPITQKQNLFVDIYDKNRYRYRVILVEATRKLKVYDEYLLLHLAKYILQMLEKYTVLKSDISYTLDRLLSNILTEEHMDQTSMEARFENFHWKENHTYFCMNIHVSTVDRQNLTVIRFICHQIESLMKGCCAFLLEENIVVYVNLNRSGKTLEEAVRTMTVFLKDSYLKAGISYEFTGLQSLKQYYLQSRIALREGMKRYPLRWVNRFEDIALDYLMGKCTEKLKPRVVCS
;
A
#
# COMPACT_ATOMS: atom_id res chain seq x y z
N PRO A 1 -12.77 15.76 25.75
CA PRO A 1 -11.75 16.07 26.73
C PRO A 1 -10.86 14.84 26.94
N LEU A 2 -9.54 15.07 27.08
CA LEU A 2 -8.61 14.00 27.44
C LEU A 2 -8.64 13.84 28.96
N GLU A 3 -8.92 12.64 29.41
CA GLU A 3 -8.99 12.31 30.84
C GLU A 3 -8.04 11.16 31.15
N VAL A 4 -7.35 11.24 32.30
CA VAL A 4 -6.47 10.18 32.77
C VAL A 4 -7.32 9.17 33.54
N THR A 5 -7.22 7.92 33.16
CA THR A 5 -7.86 6.80 33.85
C THR A 5 -6.82 5.98 34.58
N HIS A 6 -7.11 5.65 35.84
CA HIS A 6 -6.29 4.79 36.69
C HIS A 6 -6.76 3.35 36.55
N TYR A 7 -5.81 2.44 36.42
CA TYR A 7 -6.07 1.01 36.34
C TYR A 7 -5.03 0.25 37.15
N GLU A 8 -5.48 -0.56 38.08
CA GLU A 8 -4.63 -1.48 38.84
C GLU A 8 -4.70 -2.86 38.16
N ASP A 9 -3.55 -3.37 37.77
CA ASP A 9 -3.46 -4.69 37.17
C ASP A 9 -3.72 -5.76 38.23
N PRO A 10 -4.76 -6.58 38.11
CA PRO A 10 -5.15 -7.56 39.11
C PRO A 10 -4.10 -8.67 39.30
N ILE A 11 -3.20 -8.88 38.36
CA ILE A 11 -2.18 -9.93 38.41
C ILE A 11 -0.91 -9.41 39.10
N THR A 12 -0.44 -8.23 38.63
CA THR A 12 0.84 -7.65 39.08
C THR A 12 0.68 -6.68 40.24
N GLN A 13 -0.55 -6.28 40.59
CA GLN A 13 -0.90 -5.24 41.58
C GLN A 13 -0.19 -3.90 41.31
N LYS A 14 0.21 -3.66 40.06
CA LYS A 14 0.85 -2.43 39.63
C LYS A 14 -0.17 -1.43 39.11
N GLN A 15 0.08 -0.17 39.43
CA GLN A 15 -0.74 0.91 38.92
C GLN A 15 -0.34 1.29 37.51
N ASN A 16 -1.33 1.45 36.63
CA ASN A 16 -1.17 1.92 35.27
C ASN A 16 -2.07 3.13 35.10
N LEU A 17 -1.59 4.09 34.30
CA LEU A 17 -2.36 5.25 33.87
C LEU A 17 -2.59 5.15 32.38
N PHE A 18 -3.77 5.53 31.90
CA PHE A 18 -3.97 5.63 30.47
C PHE A 18 -4.85 6.81 30.07
N VAL A 19 -4.67 7.27 28.85
CA VAL A 19 -5.49 8.29 28.20
C VAL A 19 -5.96 7.73 26.86
N ASP A 20 -7.28 7.76 26.64
CA ASP A 20 -7.87 7.42 25.36
C ASP A 20 -7.92 8.63 24.44
N ILE A 21 -7.46 8.45 23.21
CA ILE A 21 -7.45 9.48 22.17
C ILE A 21 -8.56 9.17 21.16
N TYR A 22 -9.47 10.12 21.00
CA TYR A 22 -10.59 10.06 20.07
C TYR A 22 -10.41 11.08 18.94
N ASP A 23 -10.78 10.68 17.72
CA ASP A 23 -10.90 11.57 16.57
C ASP A 23 -12.36 11.57 16.11
N LYS A 24 -13.03 12.75 16.11
CA LYS A 24 -14.45 12.91 15.76
C LYS A 24 -15.37 11.86 16.40
N ASN A 25 -15.25 11.67 17.72
CA ASN A 25 -15.95 10.67 18.53
C ASN A 25 -15.66 9.19 18.20
N ARG A 26 -14.63 8.91 17.43
CA ARG A 26 -14.15 7.54 17.20
C ARG A 26 -12.89 7.30 17.99
N TYR A 27 -12.88 6.22 18.80
CA TYR A 27 -11.67 5.74 19.46
C TYR A 27 -10.56 5.49 18.42
N ARG A 28 -9.35 6.00 18.68
CA ARG A 28 -8.20 5.86 17.78
C ARG A 28 -7.02 5.19 18.46
N TYR A 29 -6.60 5.73 19.59
CA TYR A 29 -5.39 5.28 20.28
C TYR A 29 -5.59 5.35 21.79
N ARG A 30 -4.79 4.55 22.50
CA ARG A 30 -4.61 4.62 23.94
C ARG A 30 -3.14 4.84 24.25
N VAL A 31 -2.81 5.83 25.05
CA VAL A 31 -1.47 6.03 25.59
C VAL A 31 -1.47 5.50 27.01
N ILE A 32 -0.58 4.56 27.30
CA ILE A 32 -0.51 3.87 28.59
C ILE A 32 0.84 4.18 29.22
N LEU A 33 0.82 4.54 30.50
CA LEU A 33 2.00 4.64 31.35
C LEU A 33 1.96 3.52 32.37
N VAL A 34 2.94 2.63 32.34
CA VAL A 34 3.00 1.43 33.16
C VAL A 34 4.00 1.62 34.30
N GLU A 35 3.65 1.22 35.48
CA GLU A 35 4.56 1.15 36.63
C GLU A 35 5.60 0.04 36.41
N ALA A 36 6.84 0.45 36.09
CA ALA A 36 7.92 -0.50 35.81
C ALA A 36 8.93 -0.58 36.97
N THR A 37 9.75 0.45 37.14
CA THR A 37 10.87 0.49 38.08
C THR A 37 10.57 1.32 39.35
N ARG A 38 9.60 2.21 39.27
CA ARG A 38 9.15 3.04 40.42
C ARG A 38 7.65 3.21 40.40
N LYS A 39 7.10 3.53 41.56
CA LYS A 39 5.67 3.88 41.70
C LYS A 39 5.33 5.14 40.94
N LEU A 40 4.14 5.15 40.33
CA LEU A 40 3.60 6.32 39.68
C LEU A 40 3.27 7.40 40.71
N LYS A 41 3.47 8.66 40.33
CA LYS A 41 3.22 9.85 41.17
C LYS A 41 2.28 10.80 40.43
N VAL A 42 1.71 11.75 41.15
CA VAL A 42 0.76 12.75 40.59
C VAL A 42 1.33 13.49 39.37
N TYR A 43 2.62 13.80 39.34
CA TYR A 43 3.22 14.45 38.16
C TYR A 43 3.26 13.56 36.90
N ASP A 44 3.21 12.24 37.06
CA ASP A 44 3.16 11.32 35.91
C ASP A 44 1.82 11.41 35.17
N GLU A 45 0.74 11.76 35.86
CA GLU A 45 -0.56 12.06 35.24
C GLU A 45 -0.47 13.30 34.32
N TYR A 46 0.17 14.37 34.83
CA TYR A 46 0.38 15.58 34.04
C TYR A 46 1.25 15.30 32.81
N LEU A 47 2.31 14.50 32.99
CA LEU A 47 3.19 14.09 31.91
C LEU A 47 2.44 13.29 30.83
N LEU A 48 1.63 12.30 31.24
CA LEU A 48 0.81 11.50 30.38
C LEU A 48 -0.20 12.35 29.60
N LEU A 49 -0.85 13.31 30.29
CA LEU A 49 -1.81 14.22 29.68
C LEU A 49 -1.13 15.15 28.65
N HIS A 50 0.04 15.66 28.98
CA HIS A 50 0.84 16.46 28.05
C HIS A 50 1.27 15.67 26.82
N LEU A 51 1.72 14.44 27.00
CA LEU A 51 2.09 13.54 25.91
C LEU A 51 0.88 13.23 25.02
N ALA A 52 -0.27 12.92 25.62
CA ALA A 52 -1.50 12.66 24.88
C ALA A 52 -1.96 13.89 24.07
N LYS A 53 -1.87 15.10 24.67
CA LYS A 53 -2.16 16.36 23.95
C LYS A 53 -1.20 16.60 22.78
N TYR A 54 0.09 16.36 22.99
CA TYR A 54 1.09 16.48 21.94
C TYR A 54 0.83 15.51 20.80
N ILE A 55 0.53 14.25 21.13
CA ILE A 55 0.16 13.23 20.12
C ILE A 55 -1.08 13.66 19.36
N LEU A 56 -2.11 14.17 20.05
CA LEU A 56 -3.34 14.65 19.39
C LEU A 56 -3.04 15.83 18.44
N GLN A 57 -2.25 16.82 18.87
CA GLN A 57 -1.83 17.94 18.02
C GLN A 57 -1.03 17.46 16.79
N MET A 58 -0.14 16.49 16.97
CA MET A 58 0.61 15.92 15.86
C MET A 58 -0.33 15.16 14.91
N LEU A 59 -1.27 14.39 15.43
CA LEU A 59 -2.29 13.71 14.62
C LEU A 59 -3.18 14.70 13.86
N GLU A 60 -3.61 15.78 14.51
CA GLU A 60 -4.36 16.86 13.88
C GLU A 60 -3.53 17.54 12.78
N LYS A 61 -2.29 17.89 13.06
CA LYS A 61 -1.35 18.47 12.09
C LYS A 61 -1.12 17.54 10.91
N TYR A 62 -0.93 16.23 11.14
CA TYR A 62 -0.83 15.24 10.08
C TYR A 62 -2.16 15.01 9.36
N THR A 63 -3.29 15.16 10.03
CA THR A 63 -4.63 15.05 9.41
C THR A 63 -4.97 16.32 8.63
N VAL A 64 -4.58 17.49 9.11
CA VAL A 64 -4.72 18.78 8.38
C VAL A 64 -3.76 18.81 7.19
N LEU A 65 -2.51 18.38 7.35
CA LEU A 65 -1.60 18.21 6.21
C LEU A 65 -2.11 17.14 5.22
N LYS A 66 -2.86 16.14 5.67
CA LYS A 66 -3.56 15.19 4.79
C LYS A 66 -4.89 15.71 4.26
N SER A 67 -5.55 16.66 4.90
CA SER A 67 -6.80 17.26 4.40
C SER A 67 -6.56 18.36 3.37
N ASP A 68 -5.44 19.08 3.47
CA ASP A 68 -4.98 20.04 2.43
C ASP A 68 -4.25 19.31 1.28
N ILE A 69 -3.64 18.14 1.54
CA ILE A 69 -3.25 17.16 0.54
C ILE A 69 -4.41 16.14 0.44
N SER A 70 -5.61 16.59 0.09
CA SER A 70 -6.75 15.68 -0.13
C SER A 70 -6.59 14.81 -1.38
N TYR A 71 -5.41 14.83 -2.01
CA TYR A 71 -4.95 13.95 -3.05
C TYR A 71 -3.59 13.39 -2.68
N THR A 72 -3.56 12.35 -1.86
CA THR A 72 -2.38 11.51 -1.75
C THR A 72 -2.20 10.74 -3.07
N LEU A 73 -0.97 10.43 -3.45
CA LEU A 73 -0.68 9.76 -4.74
C LEU A 73 -1.40 8.41 -4.86
N ASP A 74 -1.49 7.67 -3.75
CA ASP A 74 -2.23 6.40 -3.67
C ASP A 74 -3.72 6.57 -3.99
N ARG A 75 -4.34 7.66 -3.49
CA ARG A 75 -5.74 7.96 -3.78
C ARG A 75 -5.96 8.39 -5.22
N LEU A 76 -5.04 9.20 -5.77
CA LEU A 76 -5.08 9.59 -7.17
C LEU A 76 -4.96 8.37 -8.10
N LEU A 77 -3.99 7.49 -7.83
CA LEU A 77 -3.81 6.26 -8.58
C LEU A 77 -5.01 5.31 -8.42
N SER A 78 -5.54 5.16 -7.22
CA SER A 78 -6.73 4.33 -6.97
C SER A 78 -7.93 4.83 -7.77
N ASN A 79 -8.18 6.14 -7.78
CA ASN A 79 -9.29 6.73 -8.54
C ASN A 79 -9.15 6.48 -10.05
N ILE A 80 -7.95 6.63 -10.61
CA ILE A 80 -7.68 6.36 -12.04
C ILE A 80 -7.97 4.89 -12.39
N LEU A 81 -7.68 3.97 -11.47
CA LEU A 81 -7.89 2.55 -11.71
C LEU A 81 -9.37 2.14 -11.60
N THR A 82 -10.16 2.82 -10.77
CA THR A 82 -11.56 2.51 -10.50
C THR A 82 -12.54 3.32 -11.34
N GLU A 83 -12.21 4.57 -11.70
CA GLU A 83 -13.07 5.45 -12.47
C GLU A 83 -12.85 5.29 -13.99
N GLU A 84 -13.92 5.39 -14.77
CA GLU A 84 -13.85 5.18 -16.22
C GLU A 84 -13.35 6.42 -16.99
N HIS A 85 -13.55 7.64 -16.48
CA HIS A 85 -13.19 8.86 -17.17
C HIS A 85 -12.59 9.90 -16.22
N MET A 86 -11.31 10.20 -16.43
CA MET A 86 -10.66 11.36 -15.85
C MET A 86 -10.12 12.24 -16.98
N ASP A 87 -10.38 13.55 -16.91
CA ASP A 87 -9.86 14.50 -17.90
C ASP A 87 -8.32 14.56 -17.83
N GLN A 88 -7.69 14.43 -19.00
CA GLN A 88 -6.24 14.27 -19.13
C GLN A 88 -5.45 15.46 -18.56
N THR A 89 -5.89 16.69 -18.87
CA THR A 89 -5.23 17.93 -18.40
C THR A 89 -5.27 18.08 -16.89
N SER A 90 -6.39 17.69 -16.30
CA SER A 90 -6.56 17.65 -14.85
C SER A 90 -5.69 16.58 -14.17
N MET A 91 -5.42 15.48 -14.85
CA MET A 91 -4.59 14.38 -14.36
C MET A 91 -3.11 14.78 -14.30
N GLU A 92 -2.57 15.33 -15.37
CA GLU A 92 -1.17 15.75 -15.46
C GLU A 92 -0.82 16.77 -14.35
N ALA A 93 -1.65 17.81 -14.19
CA ALA A 93 -1.44 18.83 -13.15
C ALA A 93 -1.42 18.25 -11.72
N ARG A 94 -2.21 17.20 -11.47
CA ARG A 94 -2.23 16.53 -10.16
C ARG A 94 -0.98 15.69 -9.93
N PHE A 95 -0.46 15.01 -10.96
CA PHE A 95 0.76 14.22 -10.87
C PHE A 95 2.02 15.07 -10.73
N GLU A 96 2.03 16.29 -11.25
CA GLU A 96 3.15 17.23 -11.08
C GLU A 96 3.45 17.53 -9.61
N ASN A 97 2.43 17.61 -8.76
CA ASN A 97 2.61 17.79 -7.30
C ASN A 97 3.42 16.66 -6.65
N PHE A 98 3.41 15.48 -7.28
CA PHE A 98 4.18 14.31 -6.84
C PHE A 98 5.48 14.13 -7.62
N HIS A 99 5.81 15.08 -8.52
CA HIS A 99 6.93 14.98 -9.46
C HIS A 99 6.87 13.73 -10.36
N TRP A 100 5.67 13.31 -10.70
CA TRP A 100 5.41 12.30 -11.73
C TRP A 100 5.05 13.00 -13.01
N LYS A 101 5.69 12.61 -14.13
CA LYS A 101 5.59 13.32 -15.40
C LYS A 101 5.26 12.35 -16.53
N GLU A 102 4.61 12.85 -17.58
CA GLU A 102 4.23 12.08 -18.77
C GLU A 102 5.43 11.42 -19.46
N ASN A 103 6.59 12.07 -19.46
CA ASN A 103 7.82 11.55 -20.07
C ASN A 103 8.66 10.65 -19.17
N HIS A 104 8.18 10.30 -17.97
CA HIS A 104 8.85 9.35 -17.11
C HIS A 104 8.48 7.92 -17.49
N THR A 105 9.38 6.99 -17.18
CA THR A 105 9.19 5.55 -17.34
C THR A 105 8.70 4.95 -16.04
N TYR A 106 7.72 4.08 -16.14
CA TYR A 106 7.03 3.44 -15.03
C TYR A 106 6.92 1.94 -15.24
N PHE A 107 6.67 1.21 -14.18
CA PHE A 107 6.08 -0.12 -14.24
C PHE A 107 5.09 -0.31 -13.08
N CYS A 108 4.19 -1.28 -13.24
CA CYS A 108 3.21 -1.66 -12.24
C CYS A 108 3.49 -3.05 -11.71
N MET A 109 3.37 -3.22 -10.40
CA MET A 109 3.44 -4.50 -9.72
C MET A 109 2.15 -4.72 -8.95
N ASN A 110 1.62 -5.95 -9.02
CA ASN A 110 0.45 -6.38 -8.27
C ASN A 110 0.88 -7.50 -7.33
N ILE A 111 0.72 -7.31 -6.02
CA ILE A 111 1.20 -8.22 -4.99
C ILE A 111 0.01 -8.91 -4.34
N HIS A 112 0.03 -10.23 -4.34
CA HIS A 112 -1.00 -11.03 -3.71
C HIS A 112 -0.92 -10.96 -2.19
N VAL A 113 -2.04 -10.67 -1.56
CA VAL A 113 -2.18 -10.65 -0.11
C VAL A 113 -3.12 -11.76 0.31
N SER A 114 -2.72 -12.53 1.33
CA SER A 114 -3.56 -13.59 1.86
C SER A 114 -4.88 -13.05 2.43
N THR A 115 -5.93 -13.88 2.48
CA THR A 115 -7.23 -13.49 3.06
C THR A 115 -7.12 -13.09 4.52
N VAL A 116 -6.20 -13.68 5.27
CA VAL A 116 -5.97 -13.36 6.68
C VAL A 116 -5.32 -11.98 6.82
N ASP A 117 -4.29 -11.69 6.02
CA ASP A 117 -3.59 -10.41 6.08
C ASP A 117 -4.46 -9.25 5.59
N ARG A 118 -5.35 -9.49 4.63
CA ARG A 118 -6.32 -8.49 4.13
C ARG A 118 -7.24 -7.94 5.22
N GLN A 119 -7.58 -8.73 6.21
CA GLN A 119 -8.42 -8.30 7.32
C GLN A 119 -7.68 -7.35 8.27
N ASN A 120 -6.35 -7.33 8.22
CA ASN A 120 -5.52 -6.49 9.07
C ASN A 120 -4.92 -5.31 8.29
N LEU A 121 -5.66 -4.20 8.25
CA LEU A 121 -5.20 -2.97 7.56
C LEU A 121 -3.86 -2.43 8.08
N THR A 122 -3.50 -2.73 9.32
CA THR A 122 -2.20 -2.33 9.89
C THR A 122 -1.06 -3.08 9.23
N VAL A 123 -1.22 -4.39 9.01
CA VAL A 123 -0.25 -5.22 8.28
C VAL A 123 -0.10 -4.72 6.84
N ILE A 124 -1.20 -4.46 6.16
CA ILE A 124 -1.18 -3.92 4.78
C ILE A 124 -0.42 -2.60 4.70
N ARG A 125 -0.72 -1.66 5.60
CA ARG A 125 -0.03 -0.36 5.65
C ARG A 125 1.46 -0.52 5.94
N PHE A 126 1.81 -1.45 6.81
CA PHE A 126 3.21 -1.75 7.12
C PHE A 126 3.93 -2.27 5.87
N ILE A 127 3.35 -3.23 5.13
CA ILE A 127 3.91 -3.76 3.88
C ILE A 127 4.08 -2.63 2.84
N CYS A 128 3.05 -1.80 2.62
CA CYS A 128 3.13 -0.67 1.71
C CYS A 128 4.27 0.29 2.09
N HIS A 129 4.38 0.64 3.37
CA HIS A 129 5.44 1.52 3.87
C HIS A 129 6.84 0.91 3.70
N GLN A 130 6.99 -0.40 3.93
CA GLN A 130 8.25 -1.10 3.70
C GLN A 130 8.66 -1.03 2.22
N ILE A 131 7.74 -1.27 1.31
CA ILE A 131 7.96 -1.18 -0.13
C ILE A 131 8.41 0.24 -0.52
N GLU A 132 7.73 1.26 -0.04
CA GLU A 132 8.05 2.66 -0.32
C GLU A 132 9.40 3.08 0.26
N SER A 133 9.78 2.50 1.41
CA SER A 133 11.10 2.74 2.03
C SER A 133 12.24 2.08 1.27
N LEU A 134 11.99 0.92 0.63
CA LEU A 134 12.99 0.21 -0.17
C LEU A 134 13.29 0.89 -1.50
N MET A 135 12.32 1.63 -2.04
CA MET A 135 12.43 2.18 -3.38
C MET A 135 11.85 3.60 -3.47
N LYS A 136 12.72 4.58 -3.64
CA LYS A 136 12.29 5.96 -3.88
C LYS A 136 11.47 6.04 -5.18
N GLY A 137 10.47 6.90 -5.18
CA GLY A 137 9.64 7.13 -6.38
C GLY A 137 8.61 6.06 -6.64
N CYS A 138 8.34 5.15 -5.70
CA CYS A 138 7.20 4.25 -5.78
C CYS A 138 6.03 4.71 -4.89
N CYS A 139 4.86 4.19 -5.19
CA CYS A 139 3.64 4.35 -4.42
C CYS A 139 2.97 2.98 -4.29
N ALA A 140 2.71 2.56 -3.06
CA ALA A 140 2.11 1.28 -2.74
C ALA A 140 0.78 1.47 -2.00
N PHE A 141 -0.28 0.82 -2.44
CA PHE A 141 -1.60 0.92 -1.83
C PHE A 141 -2.43 -0.35 -2.04
N LEU A 142 -3.39 -0.56 -1.15
CA LEU A 142 -4.36 -1.65 -1.29
C LEU A 142 -5.44 -1.25 -2.29
N LEU A 143 -5.65 -2.09 -3.30
CA LEU A 143 -6.76 -1.97 -4.23
C LEU A 143 -7.44 -3.33 -4.37
N GLU A 144 -8.75 -3.38 -4.14
CA GLU A 144 -9.51 -4.63 -4.08
C GLU A 144 -8.86 -5.62 -3.09
N GLU A 145 -8.24 -6.67 -3.59
CA GLU A 145 -7.68 -7.76 -2.80
C GLU A 145 -6.14 -7.80 -2.79
N ASN A 146 -5.48 -6.90 -3.51
CA ASN A 146 -4.04 -6.93 -3.70
C ASN A 146 -3.39 -5.59 -3.36
N ILE A 147 -2.10 -5.62 -3.04
CA ILE A 147 -1.32 -4.39 -2.98
C ILE A 147 -0.85 -4.06 -4.39
N VAL A 148 -1.17 -2.86 -4.85
CA VAL A 148 -0.72 -2.31 -6.13
C VAL A 148 0.46 -1.39 -5.86
N VAL A 149 1.52 -1.55 -6.63
CA VAL A 149 2.73 -0.72 -6.55
C VAL A 149 3.02 -0.16 -7.91
N TYR A 150 3.06 1.16 -8.01
CA TYR A 150 3.61 1.85 -9.17
C TYR A 150 5.00 2.37 -8.85
N VAL A 151 5.92 2.16 -9.76
CA VAL A 151 7.31 2.61 -9.62
C VAL A 151 7.64 3.56 -10.76
N ASN A 152 8.09 4.75 -10.40
CA ASN A 152 8.67 5.71 -11.32
C ASN A 152 10.18 5.47 -11.39
N LEU A 153 10.66 4.88 -12.48
CA LEU A 153 12.05 4.50 -12.68
C LEU A 153 12.98 5.71 -12.72
N ASN A 154 12.55 6.81 -13.30
CA ASN A 154 13.35 8.04 -13.33
C ASN A 154 13.60 8.61 -11.94
N ARG A 155 12.66 8.46 -11.01
CA ARG A 155 12.81 8.92 -9.63
C ARG A 155 13.53 7.92 -8.73
N SER A 156 13.39 6.64 -9.03
CA SER A 156 14.10 5.59 -8.29
C SER A 156 15.60 5.58 -8.60
N GLY A 157 16.00 6.08 -9.77
CA GLY A 157 17.36 6.01 -10.28
C GLY A 157 17.80 4.58 -10.59
N LYS A 158 16.86 3.65 -10.76
CA LYS A 158 17.10 2.23 -11.04
C LYS A 158 16.55 1.85 -12.40
N THR A 159 17.16 0.87 -13.03
CA THR A 159 16.58 0.16 -14.17
C THR A 159 15.44 -0.75 -13.69
N LEU A 160 14.60 -1.20 -14.63
CA LEU A 160 13.54 -2.17 -14.33
C LEU A 160 14.12 -3.43 -13.63
N GLU A 161 15.21 -3.96 -14.16
CA GLU A 161 15.85 -5.17 -13.62
C GLU A 161 16.36 -5.01 -12.19
N GLU A 162 16.97 -3.86 -11.88
CA GLU A 162 17.45 -3.55 -10.53
C GLU A 162 16.28 -3.37 -9.56
N ALA A 163 15.23 -2.67 -9.99
CA ALA A 163 14.03 -2.47 -9.20
C ALA A 163 13.33 -3.81 -8.90
N VAL A 164 13.16 -4.66 -9.92
CA VAL A 164 12.57 -6.00 -9.79
C VAL A 164 13.42 -6.87 -8.87
N ARG A 165 14.76 -6.84 -9.00
CA ARG A 165 15.65 -7.60 -8.12
C ARG A 165 15.51 -7.17 -6.66
N THR A 166 15.48 -5.86 -6.39
CA THR A 166 15.28 -5.31 -5.04
C THR A 166 13.95 -5.82 -4.46
N MET A 167 12.87 -5.74 -5.24
CA MET A 167 11.55 -6.18 -4.81
C MET A 167 11.47 -7.70 -4.62
N THR A 168 12.14 -8.48 -5.46
CA THR A 168 12.12 -9.95 -5.37
C THR A 168 12.69 -10.44 -4.04
N VAL A 169 13.75 -9.81 -3.53
CA VAL A 169 14.30 -10.15 -2.20
C VAL A 169 13.26 -9.90 -1.13
N PHE A 170 12.66 -8.72 -1.10
CA PHE A 170 11.63 -8.38 -0.14
C PHE A 170 10.41 -9.32 -0.20
N LEU A 171 9.93 -9.60 -1.42
CA LEU A 171 8.78 -10.50 -1.62
C LEU A 171 9.05 -11.92 -1.13
N LYS A 172 10.27 -12.42 -1.38
CA LYS A 172 10.71 -13.73 -0.91
C LYS A 172 10.76 -13.79 0.62
N ASP A 173 11.35 -12.77 1.26
CA ASP A 173 11.50 -12.70 2.71
C ASP A 173 10.14 -12.52 3.41
N SER A 174 9.18 -11.90 2.73
CA SER A 174 7.81 -11.68 3.23
C SER A 174 6.82 -12.77 2.78
N TYR A 175 7.25 -13.80 2.07
CA TYR A 175 6.40 -14.85 1.50
C TYR A 175 5.27 -14.33 0.61
N LEU A 176 5.51 -13.22 -0.10
CA LEU A 176 4.56 -12.58 -1.00
C LEU A 176 4.87 -12.93 -2.45
N LYS A 177 3.83 -13.00 -3.28
CA LYS A 177 3.95 -13.22 -4.72
C LYS A 177 3.50 -11.99 -5.49
N ALA A 178 4.17 -11.70 -6.60
CA ALA A 178 3.83 -10.54 -7.41
C ALA A 178 3.76 -10.86 -8.90
N GLY A 179 2.92 -10.09 -9.59
CA GLY A 179 2.91 -9.98 -11.05
C GLY A 179 3.40 -8.59 -11.46
N ILE A 180 4.20 -8.51 -12.53
CA ILE A 180 4.81 -7.29 -13.02
C ILE A 180 4.37 -7.03 -14.46
N SER A 181 4.06 -5.77 -14.79
CA SER A 181 3.78 -5.30 -16.14
C SER A 181 5.08 -5.11 -16.94
N TYR A 182 4.95 -4.85 -18.23
CA TYR A 182 6.02 -4.18 -18.96
C TYR A 182 6.33 -2.81 -18.36
N GLU A 183 7.51 -2.28 -18.64
CA GLU A 183 7.77 -0.85 -18.47
C GLU A 183 6.99 -0.04 -19.50
N PHE A 184 6.64 1.19 -19.12
CA PHE A 184 5.85 2.06 -19.99
C PHE A 184 6.15 3.53 -19.72
N THR A 185 5.86 4.36 -20.70
CA THR A 185 5.93 5.81 -20.59
C THR A 185 4.52 6.38 -20.69
N GLY A 186 4.26 7.42 -19.92
CA GLY A 186 2.98 8.11 -19.96
C GLY A 186 2.00 7.68 -18.87
N LEU A 187 1.39 8.68 -18.27
CA LEU A 187 0.44 8.50 -17.16
C LEU A 187 -0.93 7.98 -17.61
N GLN A 188 -1.27 8.15 -18.88
CA GLN A 188 -2.52 7.68 -19.49
C GLN A 188 -2.59 6.15 -19.53
N SER A 189 -1.44 5.50 -19.58
CA SER A 189 -1.33 4.05 -19.71
C SER A 189 -1.42 3.28 -18.38
N LEU A 190 -1.49 3.97 -17.25
CA LEU A 190 -1.48 3.37 -15.89
C LEU A 190 -2.48 2.21 -15.75
N LYS A 191 -3.73 2.39 -16.19
CA LYS A 191 -4.79 1.36 -16.09
C LYS A 191 -4.47 0.13 -16.92
N GLN A 192 -3.90 0.31 -18.12
CA GLN A 192 -3.52 -0.80 -18.99
C GLN A 192 -2.42 -1.66 -18.35
N TYR A 193 -1.40 -1.04 -17.78
CA TYR A 193 -0.28 -1.76 -17.17
C TYR A 193 -0.62 -2.34 -15.80
N TYR A 194 -1.57 -1.75 -15.08
CA TYR A 194 -2.19 -2.40 -13.94
C TYR A 194 -2.84 -3.73 -14.35
N LEU A 195 -3.62 -3.76 -15.43
CA LEU A 195 -4.23 -4.99 -15.92
C LEU A 195 -3.20 -6.05 -16.32
N GLN A 196 -2.07 -5.64 -16.95
CA GLN A 196 -0.97 -6.55 -17.26
C GLN A 196 -0.38 -7.18 -15.99
N SER A 197 -0.06 -6.37 -14.98
CA SER A 197 0.50 -6.88 -13.72
C SER A 197 -0.47 -7.82 -13.00
N ARG A 198 -1.78 -7.54 -13.05
CA ARG A 198 -2.83 -8.38 -12.49
C ARG A 198 -2.96 -9.72 -13.22
N ILE A 199 -2.87 -9.71 -14.55
CA ILE A 199 -2.85 -10.94 -15.36
C ILE A 199 -1.58 -11.74 -15.04
N ALA A 200 -0.42 -11.09 -14.98
CA ALA A 200 0.85 -11.72 -14.67
C ALA A 200 0.80 -12.42 -13.29
N LEU A 201 0.23 -11.77 -12.29
CA LEU A 201 0.02 -12.37 -10.97
C LEU A 201 -0.88 -13.59 -11.05
N ARG A 202 -2.09 -13.44 -11.60
CA ARG A 202 -3.11 -14.49 -11.62
C ARG A 202 -2.66 -15.72 -12.39
N GLU A 203 -2.20 -15.52 -13.62
CA GLU A 203 -1.78 -16.64 -14.49
C GLU A 203 -0.43 -17.22 -14.05
N GLY A 204 0.46 -16.37 -13.55
CA GLY A 204 1.76 -16.79 -13.02
C GLY A 204 1.62 -17.66 -11.78
N MET A 205 0.74 -17.32 -10.85
CA MET A 205 0.48 -18.15 -9.67
C MET A 205 -0.06 -19.54 -10.02
N LYS A 206 -0.85 -19.65 -11.10
CA LYS A 206 -1.37 -20.95 -11.58
C LYS A 206 -0.28 -21.78 -12.23
N ARG A 207 0.53 -21.19 -13.12
CA ARG A 207 1.49 -21.91 -13.96
C ARG A 207 2.83 -22.14 -13.27
N TYR A 208 3.27 -21.15 -12.47
CA TYR A 208 4.57 -21.14 -11.81
C TYR A 208 4.42 -20.92 -10.30
N PRO A 209 3.80 -21.85 -9.57
CA PRO A 209 3.45 -21.66 -8.15
C PRO A 209 4.67 -21.43 -7.24
N LEU A 210 5.87 -21.79 -7.68
CA LEU A 210 7.11 -21.61 -6.91
C LEU A 210 7.82 -20.27 -7.22
N ARG A 211 7.39 -19.54 -8.24
CA ARG A 211 7.98 -18.22 -8.55
C ARG A 211 7.40 -17.14 -7.63
N TRP A 212 8.28 -16.29 -7.14
CA TRP A 212 7.91 -15.12 -6.32
C TRP A 212 7.44 -13.94 -7.18
N VAL A 213 8.03 -13.81 -8.37
CA VAL A 213 7.72 -12.74 -9.32
C VAL A 213 7.40 -13.36 -10.66
N ASN A 214 6.27 -12.99 -11.24
CA ASN A 214 5.82 -13.39 -12.56
C ASN A 214 5.75 -12.16 -13.46
N ARG A 215 6.47 -12.15 -14.56
CA ARG A 215 6.48 -11.05 -15.52
C ARG A 215 5.38 -11.25 -16.55
N PHE A 216 4.73 -10.17 -16.96
CA PHE A 216 3.72 -10.25 -18.02
C PHE A 216 4.31 -10.73 -19.33
N GLU A 217 5.57 -10.37 -19.63
CA GLU A 217 6.28 -10.82 -20.85
C GLU A 217 6.35 -12.35 -20.97
N ASP A 218 6.57 -13.07 -19.86
CA ASP A 218 6.65 -14.53 -19.81
C ASP A 218 5.28 -15.20 -20.06
N ILE A 219 4.20 -14.47 -19.92
CA ILE A 219 2.82 -15.01 -19.85
C ILE A 219 1.97 -14.49 -21.02
N ALA A 220 2.35 -13.37 -21.62
CA ALA A 220 1.54 -12.64 -22.57
C ALA A 220 1.07 -13.49 -23.76
N LEU A 221 1.97 -14.24 -24.39
CA LEU A 221 1.65 -15.08 -25.54
C LEU A 221 0.62 -16.14 -25.17
N ASP A 222 0.87 -16.87 -24.11
CA ASP A 222 0.00 -17.94 -23.63
C ASP A 222 -1.38 -17.42 -23.21
N TYR A 223 -1.41 -16.24 -22.58
CA TYR A 223 -2.66 -15.58 -22.21
C TYR A 223 -3.48 -15.20 -23.45
N LEU A 224 -2.84 -14.61 -24.47
CA LEU A 224 -3.50 -14.26 -25.72
C LEU A 224 -4.01 -15.49 -26.46
N MET A 225 -3.19 -16.54 -26.57
CA MET A 225 -3.60 -17.82 -27.18
C MET A 225 -4.80 -18.43 -26.47
N GLY A 226 -4.79 -18.43 -25.13
CA GLY A 226 -5.93 -18.88 -24.33
C GLY A 226 -7.21 -18.08 -24.61
N LYS A 227 -7.10 -16.76 -24.71
CA LYS A 227 -8.24 -15.88 -25.05
C LYS A 227 -8.76 -16.06 -26.47
N CYS A 228 -7.89 -16.34 -27.42
CA CYS A 228 -8.30 -16.66 -28.79
C CYS A 228 -9.05 -18.00 -28.84
N THR A 229 -8.55 -19.03 -28.13
CA THR A 229 -9.17 -20.37 -28.12
C THR A 229 -10.51 -20.39 -27.36
N GLU A 230 -10.66 -19.59 -26.29
CA GLU A 230 -11.96 -19.42 -25.59
C GLU A 230 -13.07 -18.91 -26.51
N LYS A 231 -12.72 -18.09 -27.52
CA LYS A 231 -13.69 -17.56 -28.51
C LYS A 231 -13.95 -18.50 -29.68
N LEU A 232 -13.09 -19.48 -29.92
CA LEU A 232 -13.30 -20.51 -30.94
C LEU A 232 -14.19 -21.61 -30.37
N LYS A 233 -15.43 -21.67 -30.85
CA LYS A 233 -16.33 -22.77 -30.49
C LYS A 233 -15.70 -24.11 -30.95
N PRO A 234 -15.78 -25.19 -30.14
CA PRO A 234 -15.15 -26.49 -30.46
C PRO A 234 -15.54 -27.08 -31.81
N ARG A 235 -16.65 -26.64 -32.40
CA ARG A 235 -17.14 -27.09 -33.73
C ARG A 235 -16.29 -26.66 -34.93
N VAL A 236 -15.37 -25.71 -34.77
CA VAL A 236 -14.55 -25.20 -35.88
C VAL A 236 -13.21 -25.96 -36.01
N VAL A 237 -12.87 -26.77 -35.03
CA VAL A 237 -11.57 -27.47 -34.97
C VAL A 237 -11.66 -28.93 -35.41
N CYS A 238 -12.87 -29.48 -35.60
CA CYS A 238 -13.12 -30.91 -35.93
C CYS A 238 -13.84 -31.10 -37.27
N SER A 239 -13.62 -30.23 -38.24
CA SER A 239 -14.13 -30.40 -39.63
C SER A 239 -12.99 -30.51 -40.62
#